data_c436f98293ee7ea5798d102063291778
#
_entry.id   c436f98293ee7ea5798d102063291778
#
_cell.length_a   1.000
_cell.length_b   1.000
_cell.length_c   1.000
_cell.angle_alpha   90.00
_cell.angle_beta   90.00
_cell.angle_gamma   90.00
#
_symmetry.space_group_name_H-M   'P 1'
#
loop_
_entity.id
_entity.type
_entity.pdbx_description
1 polymer ?
#
loop_
_entity_poly.entity_id
_entity_poly.type
_entity_poly.pdbx_seq_one_letter_code
_entity_poly.pdbx_strand_id
1 'polypeptide(L)'
;PLIEVKDLKVYFKQKSPKLLSFKPGILKAVDQVSFSIEKGKTFGLVGESGSGKSTIGKAILRYHKPTGGGIFYGGAEIGAMGEKELLPYRKKMQSVFQDPYSSLDPSHTVQDIICEPMEIHKLYTPKERKERAKELIRVVGLKEQDLLKYPHEFSGGQRQRISIARALSVQPEFV
;
A
#
# COMPACT_ATOMS: atom_id res chain seq x y z
N PRO A 1 9.83 5.33 17.00
CA PRO A 1 8.93 4.58 16.11
C PRO A 1 9.29 4.80 14.65
N LEU A 2 8.99 3.80 13.78
CA LEU A 2 9.09 3.94 12.33
C LEU A 2 7.88 4.71 11.79
N ILE A 3 6.68 4.32 12.25
CA ILE A 3 5.43 5.02 11.95
C ILE A 3 4.85 5.56 13.27
N GLU A 4 4.42 6.81 13.26
CA GLU A 4 3.69 7.41 14.37
C GLU A 4 2.44 8.10 13.82
N VAL A 5 1.31 7.81 14.43
CA VAL A 5 0.00 8.37 14.11
C VAL A 5 -0.49 9.15 15.32
N LYS A 6 -0.84 10.43 15.13
CA LYS A 6 -1.30 11.33 16.20
C LYS A 6 -2.65 11.93 15.85
N ASP A 7 -3.66 11.66 16.66
CA ASP A 7 -5.01 12.20 16.58
C ASP A 7 -5.60 12.16 15.14
N LEU A 8 -5.30 11.06 14.43
CA LEU A 8 -5.66 10.90 13.02
C LEU A 8 -7.17 11.01 12.82
N LYS A 9 -7.55 11.86 11.87
CA LYS A 9 -8.92 12.01 11.40
C LYS A 9 -8.97 11.80 9.90
N VAL A 10 -9.91 10.96 9.46
CA VAL A 10 -10.21 10.75 8.04
C VAL A 10 -11.72 10.81 7.87
N TYR A 11 -12.19 11.91 7.29
CA TYR A 11 -13.60 12.18 7.09
C TYR A 11 -13.92 12.24 5.59
N PHE A 12 -14.99 11.60 5.20
CA PHE A 12 -15.51 11.61 3.82
C PHE A 12 -16.79 12.41 3.73
N LYS A 13 -16.89 13.27 2.71
CA LYS A 13 -18.13 13.96 2.38
C LYS A 13 -19.08 12.96 1.73
N GLN A 14 -20.25 12.75 2.29
CA GLN A 14 -21.33 11.97 1.69
C GLN A 14 -22.19 12.88 0.81
N LYS A 15 -22.46 12.43 -0.42
CA LYS A 15 -23.50 13.07 -1.23
C LYS A 15 -24.84 12.75 -0.59
N SER A 16 -25.61 13.79 -0.20
CA SER A 16 -26.96 13.58 0.33
C SER A 16 -27.86 13.00 -0.75
N PRO A 17 -28.54 11.86 -0.50
CA PRO A 17 -29.49 11.31 -1.46
C PRO A 17 -30.82 12.08 -1.49
N LYS A 18 -31.03 13.05 -0.60
CA LYS A 18 -32.26 13.85 -0.53
C LYS A 18 -32.08 15.16 -1.27
N LEU A 19 -32.92 15.39 -2.30
CA LEU A 19 -32.99 16.59 -3.14
C LEU A 19 -33.24 17.90 -2.38
N LEU A 20 -33.50 17.86 -1.08
CA LEU A 20 -33.89 18.97 -0.22
C LEU A 20 -32.95 19.21 0.99
N SER A 21 -31.83 18.49 1.17
CA SER A 21 -30.94 18.78 2.28
C SER A 21 -29.64 19.45 1.78
N PHE A 22 -29.48 20.72 2.11
CA PHE A 22 -28.36 21.59 1.72
C PHE A 22 -27.03 21.28 2.45
N LYS A 23 -26.99 20.34 3.40
CA LYS A 23 -25.76 19.99 4.12
C LYS A 23 -25.30 18.60 3.74
N PRO A 24 -24.10 18.45 3.09
CA PRO A 24 -23.52 17.14 2.86
C PRO A 24 -23.24 16.46 4.19
N GLY A 25 -23.65 15.20 4.32
CA GLY A 25 -23.29 14.38 5.46
C GLY A 25 -21.77 14.20 5.54
N ILE A 26 -21.23 14.06 6.74
CA ILE A 26 -19.82 13.75 6.96
C ILE A 26 -19.75 12.34 7.56
N LEU A 27 -19.10 11.42 6.86
CA LEU A 27 -18.74 10.12 7.40
C LEU A 27 -17.38 10.22 8.08
N LYS A 28 -17.34 10.08 9.39
CA LYS A 28 -16.11 10.00 10.19
C LYS A 28 -15.60 8.56 10.16
N ALA A 29 -14.80 8.21 9.16
CA ALA A 29 -14.29 6.86 9.02
C ALA A 29 -13.15 6.54 10.01
N VAL A 30 -12.37 7.55 10.40
CA VAL A 30 -11.37 7.51 11.47
C VAL A 30 -11.51 8.80 12.27
N ASP A 31 -11.61 8.71 13.59
CA ASP A 31 -11.77 9.90 14.46
C ASP A 31 -10.86 9.79 15.69
N GLN A 32 -9.83 10.63 15.74
CA GLN A 32 -8.87 10.79 16.85
C GLN A 32 -8.13 9.50 17.26
N VAL A 33 -7.54 8.81 16.27
CA VAL A 33 -6.76 7.59 16.52
C VAL A 33 -5.27 7.91 16.63
N SER A 34 -4.61 7.41 17.68
CA SER A 34 -3.18 7.58 17.91
C SER A 34 -2.52 6.24 18.27
N PHE A 35 -1.39 5.94 17.64
CA PHE A 35 -0.56 4.77 17.93
C PHE A 35 0.82 4.92 17.26
N SER A 36 1.75 4.02 17.61
CA SER A 36 3.06 3.96 16.96
C SER A 36 3.42 2.52 16.57
N ILE A 37 4.25 2.40 15.55
CA ILE A 37 4.79 1.12 15.06
C ILE A 37 6.31 1.24 15.09
N GLU A 38 6.94 0.38 15.87
CA GLU A 38 8.40 0.34 15.97
C GLU A 38 9.03 -0.36 14.77
N LYS A 39 10.24 0.05 14.40
CA LYS A 39 11.01 -0.59 13.33
C LYS A 39 11.23 -2.07 13.66
N GLY A 40 11.00 -2.94 12.66
CA GLY A 40 11.16 -4.38 12.79
C GLY A 40 10.09 -5.07 13.65
N LYS A 41 8.99 -4.38 13.96
CA LYS A 41 7.85 -4.96 14.70
C LYS A 41 6.63 -5.13 13.78
N THR A 42 5.82 -6.12 14.09
CA THR A 42 4.49 -6.31 13.48
C THR A 42 3.44 -5.66 14.37
N PHE A 43 2.56 -4.89 13.78
CA PHE A 43 1.43 -4.25 14.45
C PHE A 43 0.11 -4.80 13.90
N GLY A 44 -0.71 -5.34 14.77
CA GLY A 44 -2.03 -5.88 14.42
C GLY A 44 -3.14 -4.87 14.69
N LEU A 45 -3.89 -4.47 13.66
CA LEU A 45 -5.08 -3.62 13.80
C LEU A 45 -6.33 -4.49 13.72
N VAL A 46 -7.05 -4.62 14.83
CA VAL A 46 -8.21 -5.50 15.00
C VAL A 46 -9.49 -4.67 15.19
N GLY A 47 -10.62 -5.19 14.74
CA GLY A 47 -11.93 -4.56 14.89
C GLY A 47 -12.94 -5.13 13.89
N GLU A 48 -14.20 -4.79 14.05
CA GLU A 48 -15.31 -5.24 13.19
C GLU A 48 -15.19 -4.71 11.75
N SER A 49 -15.95 -5.33 10.84
CA SER A 49 -16.05 -4.81 9.46
C SER A 49 -16.62 -3.39 9.47
N GLY A 50 -16.04 -2.48 8.71
CA GLY A 50 -16.46 -1.07 8.66
C GLY A 50 -15.89 -0.19 9.79
N SER A 51 -15.11 -0.72 10.75
CA SER A 51 -14.52 0.07 11.85
C SER A 51 -13.38 1.03 11.45
N GLY A 52 -13.06 1.15 10.17
CA GLY A 52 -12.03 2.09 9.69
C GLY A 52 -10.61 1.54 9.53
N LYS A 53 -10.36 0.25 9.81
CA LYS A 53 -9.02 -0.38 9.71
C LYS A 53 -8.33 -0.13 8.37
N SER A 54 -9.02 -0.46 7.28
CA SER A 54 -8.48 -0.26 5.92
C SER A 54 -8.27 1.24 5.60
N THR A 55 -9.11 2.11 6.18
CA THR A 55 -8.97 3.56 6.02
C THR A 55 -7.72 4.07 6.73
N ILE A 56 -7.42 3.55 7.93
CA ILE A 56 -6.17 3.86 8.66
C ILE A 56 -4.95 3.44 7.83
N GLY A 57 -4.91 2.18 7.35
CA GLY A 57 -3.81 1.70 6.51
C GLY A 57 -3.63 2.54 5.24
N LYS A 58 -4.73 2.86 4.54
CA LYS A 58 -4.71 3.74 3.36
C LYS A 58 -4.28 5.17 3.68
N ALA A 59 -4.57 5.68 4.86
CA ALA A 59 -4.12 7.00 5.30
C ALA A 59 -2.62 7.00 5.61
N ILE A 60 -2.08 5.98 6.28
CA ILE A 60 -0.63 5.82 6.53
C ILE A 60 0.14 5.80 5.21
N LEU A 61 -0.34 5.02 4.23
CA LEU A 61 0.24 4.95 2.89
C LEU A 61 -0.07 6.18 2.01
N ARG A 62 -0.82 7.16 2.55
CA ARG A 62 -1.20 8.38 1.86
C ARG A 62 -2.00 8.16 0.56
N TYR A 63 -2.77 7.05 0.48
CA TYR A 63 -3.84 6.89 -0.51
C TYR A 63 -5.06 7.76 -0.14
N HIS A 64 -5.29 8.00 1.15
CA HIS A 64 -6.22 9.00 1.65
C HIS A 64 -5.45 10.07 2.40
N LYS A 65 -5.70 11.34 2.04
CA LYS A 65 -5.14 12.47 2.77
C LYS A 65 -5.87 12.59 4.12
N PRO A 66 -5.16 12.70 5.25
CA PRO A 66 -5.76 12.99 6.54
C PRO A 66 -6.58 14.28 6.49
N THR A 67 -7.71 14.30 7.20
CA THR A 67 -8.51 15.51 7.40
C THR A 67 -8.15 16.23 8.69
N GLY A 68 -7.34 15.59 9.54
CA GLY A 68 -6.79 16.17 10.77
C GLY A 68 -5.85 15.17 11.43
N GLY A 69 -5.11 15.65 12.42
CA GLY A 69 -4.01 14.90 13.05
C GLY A 69 -2.77 14.81 12.17
N GLY A 70 -1.79 14.00 12.59
CA GLY A 70 -0.51 13.84 11.92
C GLY A 70 -0.14 12.38 11.66
N ILE A 71 0.60 12.14 10.59
CA ILE A 71 1.23 10.85 10.28
C ILE A 71 2.72 11.12 10.06
N PHE A 72 3.56 10.41 10.80
CA PHE A 72 5.00 10.60 10.79
C PHE A 72 5.70 9.30 10.40
N TYR A 73 6.73 9.42 9.57
CA TYR A 73 7.62 8.33 9.17
C TYR A 73 9.05 8.68 9.61
N GLY A 74 9.59 7.94 10.56
CA GLY A 74 10.93 8.20 11.10
C GLY A 74 11.09 9.63 11.62
N GLY A 75 10.05 10.20 12.23
CA GLY A 75 10.01 11.57 12.75
C GLY A 75 9.61 12.65 11.74
N ALA A 76 9.62 12.35 10.44
CA ALA A 76 9.18 13.31 9.42
C ALA A 76 7.65 13.26 9.24
N GLU A 77 6.97 14.40 9.27
CA GLU A 77 5.53 14.48 9.06
C GLU A 77 5.19 14.28 7.58
N ILE A 78 4.69 13.08 7.24
CA ILE A 78 4.27 12.74 5.88
C ILE A 78 2.80 13.05 5.60
N GLY A 79 2.01 13.30 6.65
CA GLY A 79 0.56 13.53 6.56
C GLY A 79 0.17 14.75 5.71
N ALA A 80 0.98 15.78 5.70
CA ALA A 80 0.76 17.03 4.97
C ALA A 80 1.47 17.11 3.61
N MET A 81 2.48 16.26 3.36
CA MET A 81 3.35 16.31 2.17
C MET A 81 2.57 16.25 0.86
N GLY A 82 3.09 16.93 -0.16
CA GLY A 82 2.67 16.80 -1.55
C GLY A 82 3.22 15.55 -2.22
N GLU A 83 2.70 15.21 -3.42
CA GLU A 83 3.08 13.96 -4.12
C GLU A 83 4.59 13.86 -4.42
N LYS A 84 5.23 14.98 -4.78
CA LYS A 84 6.68 15.00 -5.05
C LYS A 84 7.52 14.72 -3.80
N GLU A 85 7.10 15.24 -2.65
CA GLU A 85 7.76 15.04 -1.37
C GLU A 85 7.54 13.63 -0.82
N LEU A 86 6.39 13.02 -1.14
CA LEU A 86 6.04 11.65 -0.76
C LEU A 86 6.78 10.58 -1.56
N LEU A 87 7.28 10.88 -2.75
CA LEU A 87 7.87 9.87 -3.63
C LEU A 87 9.01 9.05 -2.98
N PRO A 88 9.95 9.63 -2.21
CA PRO A 88 10.95 8.86 -1.49
C PRO A 88 10.36 7.91 -0.43
N TYR A 89 9.25 8.31 0.20
CA TYR A 89 8.56 7.51 1.22
C TYR A 89 7.74 6.38 0.59
N ARG A 90 7.16 6.58 -0.60
CA ARG A 90 6.44 5.52 -1.33
C ARG A 90 7.33 4.32 -1.64
N LYS A 91 8.62 4.53 -1.91
CA LYS A 91 9.60 3.44 -2.02
C LYS A 91 9.75 2.65 -0.72
N LYS A 92 9.76 3.35 0.42
CA LYS A 92 9.98 2.77 1.75
C LYS A 92 8.73 2.12 2.35
N MET A 93 7.56 2.52 1.87
CA MET A 93 6.25 2.03 2.33
C MET A 93 5.51 1.37 1.18
N GLN A 94 5.26 0.10 1.29
CA GLN A 94 4.55 -0.68 0.28
C GLN A 94 3.28 -1.30 0.87
N SER A 95 2.39 -1.78 0.01
CA SER A 95 1.16 -2.43 0.43
C SER A 95 0.91 -3.72 -0.33
N VAL A 96 0.35 -4.67 0.39
CA VAL A 96 -0.23 -5.89 -0.18
C VAL A 96 -1.73 -5.84 0.08
N PHE A 97 -2.54 -5.75 -0.98
CA PHE A 97 -3.99 -5.65 -0.85
C PHE A 97 -4.64 -7.02 -0.64
N GLN A 98 -5.80 -7.00 0.04
CA GLN A 98 -6.57 -8.21 0.32
C GLN A 98 -7.11 -8.87 -0.95
N ASP A 99 -7.49 -8.07 -1.95
CA ASP A 99 -7.94 -8.57 -3.25
C ASP A 99 -6.78 -8.62 -4.25
N PRO A 100 -6.26 -9.83 -4.55
CA PRO A 100 -5.16 -9.99 -5.49
C PRO A 100 -5.61 -9.85 -6.96
N TYR A 101 -6.93 -9.92 -7.25
CA TYR A 101 -7.43 -9.80 -8.61
C TYR A 101 -7.37 -8.39 -9.14
N SER A 102 -7.73 -7.40 -8.32
CA SER A 102 -7.71 -5.98 -8.69
C SER A 102 -6.33 -5.33 -8.53
N SER A 103 -5.39 -6.03 -7.88
CA SER A 103 -4.08 -5.46 -7.55
C SER A 103 -2.99 -5.68 -8.61
N LEU A 104 -3.20 -6.60 -9.57
CA LEU A 104 -2.25 -6.94 -10.62
C LEU A 104 -2.83 -6.54 -11.98
N ASP A 105 -2.04 -5.84 -12.80
CA ASP A 105 -2.43 -5.50 -14.17
C ASP A 105 -2.48 -6.78 -15.02
N PRO A 106 -3.65 -7.18 -15.56
CA PRO A 106 -3.79 -8.42 -16.32
C PRO A 106 -3.07 -8.40 -17.69
N SER A 107 -2.65 -7.23 -18.17
CA SER A 107 -1.94 -7.07 -19.44
C SER A 107 -0.42 -7.24 -19.33
N HIS A 108 0.12 -7.25 -18.10
CA HIS A 108 1.54 -7.39 -17.80
C HIS A 108 1.90 -8.82 -17.39
N THR A 109 3.10 -9.26 -17.77
CA THR A 109 3.64 -10.51 -17.25
C THR A 109 4.00 -10.38 -15.77
N VAL A 110 4.13 -11.49 -15.07
CA VAL A 110 4.56 -11.49 -13.66
C VAL A 110 5.91 -10.80 -13.48
N GLN A 111 6.84 -10.98 -14.45
CA GLN A 111 8.12 -10.28 -14.45
C GLN A 111 7.94 -8.77 -14.52
N ASP A 112 7.10 -8.28 -15.41
CA ASP A 112 6.85 -6.84 -15.56
C ASP A 112 6.24 -6.27 -14.28
N ILE A 113 5.26 -6.96 -13.69
CA ILE A 113 4.61 -6.58 -12.44
C ILE A 113 5.61 -6.47 -11.27
N ILE A 114 6.55 -7.43 -11.15
CA ILE A 114 7.56 -7.39 -10.08
C ILE A 114 8.61 -6.31 -10.35
N CYS A 115 8.94 -6.06 -11.63
CA CYS A 115 9.93 -5.06 -12.02
C CYS A 115 9.40 -3.62 -11.96
N GLU A 116 8.10 -3.40 -12.16
CA GLU A 116 7.48 -2.08 -12.24
C GLU A 116 7.85 -1.12 -11.10
N PRO A 117 7.77 -1.48 -9.80
CA PRO A 117 8.17 -0.57 -8.73
C PRO A 117 9.65 -0.19 -8.79
N MET A 118 10.53 -1.11 -9.21
CA MET A 118 11.95 -0.82 -9.38
C MET A 118 12.20 0.17 -10.53
N GLU A 119 11.37 0.12 -11.58
CA GLU A 119 11.43 1.06 -12.71
C GLU A 119 10.96 2.45 -12.32
N ILE A 120 9.80 2.55 -11.67
CA ILE A 120 9.22 3.80 -11.18
C ILE A 120 10.23 4.55 -10.29
N HIS A 121 10.90 3.83 -9.40
CA HIS A 121 11.90 4.41 -8.50
C HIS A 121 13.32 4.46 -9.08
N LYS A 122 13.50 4.13 -10.36
CA LYS A 122 14.79 4.14 -11.08
C LYS A 122 15.89 3.34 -10.37
N LEU A 123 15.50 2.20 -9.79
CA LEU A 123 16.41 1.26 -9.13
C LEU A 123 16.93 0.26 -10.16
N TYR A 124 18.20 -0.09 -10.02
CA TYR A 124 18.84 -1.15 -10.79
C TYR A 124 18.80 -0.97 -12.31
N THR A 125 19.70 -1.63 -13.00
CA THR A 125 19.66 -1.77 -14.46
C THR A 125 18.55 -2.75 -14.90
N PRO A 126 18.10 -2.74 -16.15
CA PRO A 126 17.09 -3.69 -16.64
C PRO A 126 17.48 -5.16 -16.41
N LYS A 127 18.78 -5.49 -16.52
CA LYS A 127 19.29 -6.84 -16.26
C LYS A 127 19.17 -7.21 -14.78
N GLU A 128 19.61 -6.33 -13.89
CA GLU A 128 19.51 -6.54 -12.44
C GLU A 128 18.08 -6.66 -11.95
N ARG A 129 17.14 -5.89 -12.50
CA ARG A 129 15.71 -6.03 -12.18
C ARG A 129 15.17 -7.41 -12.50
N LYS A 130 15.54 -7.98 -13.66
CA LYS A 130 15.15 -9.34 -14.05
C LYS A 130 15.72 -10.40 -13.10
N GLU A 131 16.99 -10.28 -12.73
CA GLU A 131 17.59 -11.21 -11.75
C GLU A 131 16.91 -11.05 -10.37
N ARG A 132 16.63 -9.84 -9.94
CA ARG A 132 15.87 -9.59 -8.71
C ARG A 132 14.46 -10.18 -8.75
N ALA A 133 13.78 -10.10 -9.88
CA ALA A 133 12.46 -10.72 -10.07
C ALA A 133 12.55 -12.26 -9.94
N LYS A 134 13.60 -12.90 -10.46
CA LYS A 134 13.85 -14.34 -10.30
C LYS A 134 14.08 -14.73 -8.84
N GLU A 135 14.83 -13.93 -8.09
CA GLU A 135 15.02 -14.16 -6.66
C GLU A 135 13.70 -14.08 -5.89
N LEU A 136 12.94 -13.01 -6.12
CA LEU A 136 11.69 -12.73 -5.42
C LEU A 136 10.62 -13.78 -5.71
N ILE A 137 10.49 -14.23 -6.97
CA ILE A 137 9.50 -15.24 -7.33
C ILE A 137 9.78 -16.57 -6.62
N ARG A 138 11.06 -16.93 -6.43
CA ARG A 138 11.47 -18.11 -5.64
C ARG A 138 11.17 -17.92 -4.15
N VAL A 139 11.45 -16.73 -3.59
CA VAL A 139 11.18 -16.40 -2.18
C VAL A 139 9.72 -16.61 -1.83
N VAL A 140 8.81 -16.27 -2.74
CA VAL A 140 7.37 -16.48 -2.53
C VAL A 140 6.88 -17.88 -2.92
N GLY A 141 7.80 -18.82 -3.23
CA GLY A 141 7.51 -20.23 -3.50
C GLY A 141 6.88 -20.49 -4.86
N LEU A 142 7.16 -19.66 -5.85
CA LEU A 142 6.82 -19.87 -7.26
C LEU A 142 8.07 -20.19 -8.08
N LYS A 143 7.90 -20.61 -9.33
CA LYS A 143 8.98 -21.02 -10.22
C LYS A 143 9.42 -19.88 -11.13
N GLU A 144 10.69 -19.84 -11.55
CA GLU A 144 11.19 -18.82 -12.48
C GLU A 144 10.43 -18.78 -13.80
N GLN A 145 10.03 -19.94 -14.33
CA GLN A 145 9.24 -20.02 -15.56
C GLN A 145 7.88 -19.29 -15.44
N ASP A 146 7.38 -19.09 -14.22
CA ASP A 146 6.13 -18.39 -13.96
C ASP A 146 6.25 -16.88 -14.20
N LEU A 147 7.46 -16.33 -14.29
CA LEU A 147 7.71 -14.93 -14.61
C LEU A 147 7.18 -14.52 -15.99
N LEU A 148 7.12 -15.45 -16.93
CA LEU A 148 6.65 -15.20 -18.29
C LEU A 148 5.13 -15.31 -18.46
N LYS A 149 4.43 -15.74 -17.41
CA LYS A 149 2.98 -15.92 -17.40
C LYS A 149 2.25 -14.64 -17.01
N TYR A 150 0.96 -14.60 -17.31
CA TYR A 150 0.06 -13.51 -16.95
C TYR A 150 -0.75 -13.82 -15.69
N PRO A 151 -1.23 -12.80 -14.96
CA PRO A 151 -1.98 -13.00 -13.72
C PRO A 151 -3.17 -13.97 -13.83
N HIS A 152 -3.88 -13.99 -14.94
CA HIS A 152 -5.04 -14.88 -15.13
C HIS A 152 -4.71 -16.37 -15.16
N GLU A 153 -3.43 -16.74 -15.34
CA GLU A 153 -2.95 -18.13 -15.34
C GLU A 153 -2.71 -18.68 -13.91
N PHE A 154 -2.92 -17.85 -12.86
CA PHE A 154 -2.61 -18.17 -11.48
C PHE A 154 -3.86 -18.25 -10.61
N SER A 155 -3.81 -19.11 -9.57
CA SER A 155 -4.81 -19.13 -8.51
C SER A 155 -4.77 -17.85 -7.67
N GLY A 156 -5.82 -17.56 -6.90
CA GLY A 156 -5.87 -16.40 -6.00
C GLY A 156 -4.70 -16.36 -5.02
N GLY A 157 -4.35 -17.50 -4.40
CA GLY A 157 -3.21 -17.57 -3.49
C GLY A 157 -1.86 -17.34 -4.17
N GLN A 158 -1.69 -17.79 -5.42
CA GLN A 158 -0.48 -17.51 -6.21
C GLN A 158 -0.39 -16.03 -6.59
N ARG A 159 -1.52 -15.39 -6.99
CA ARG A 159 -1.57 -13.95 -7.25
C ARG A 159 -1.22 -13.13 -6.00
N GLN A 160 -1.68 -13.57 -4.82
CA GLN A 160 -1.30 -12.93 -3.56
C GLN A 160 0.22 -12.99 -3.34
N ARG A 161 0.86 -14.13 -3.63
CA ARG A 161 2.33 -14.28 -3.55
C ARG A 161 3.04 -13.37 -4.55
N ILE A 162 2.52 -13.21 -5.76
CA ILE A 162 3.05 -12.25 -6.76
C ILE A 162 2.95 -10.82 -6.24
N SER A 163 1.82 -10.43 -5.62
CA SER A 163 1.63 -9.12 -5.00
C SER A 163 2.64 -8.87 -3.87
N ILE A 164 2.96 -9.91 -3.08
CA ILE A 164 4.00 -9.84 -2.04
C ILE A 164 5.38 -9.64 -2.69
N ALA A 165 5.73 -10.42 -3.73
CA ALA A 165 7.00 -10.27 -4.45
C ALA A 165 7.17 -8.86 -5.03
N ARG A 166 6.10 -8.30 -5.63
CA ARG A 166 6.06 -6.92 -6.12
C ARG A 166 6.35 -5.92 -5.01
N ALA A 167 5.67 -6.03 -3.87
CA ALA A 167 5.87 -5.12 -2.75
C ALA A 167 7.31 -5.17 -2.21
N LEU A 168 7.92 -6.35 -2.15
CA LEU A 168 9.28 -6.56 -1.66
C LEU A 168 10.38 -6.13 -2.67
N SER A 169 10.04 -5.86 -3.93
CA SER A 169 11.02 -5.57 -4.99
C SER A 169 11.87 -4.34 -4.71
N VAL A 170 11.31 -3.33 -4.06
CA VAL A 170 11.98 -2.07 -3.70
C VAL A 170 12.61 -2.07 -2.31
N GLN A 171 12.63 -3.22 -1.62
CA GLN A 171 13.15 -3.38 -0.26
C GLN A 171 12.53 -2.38 0.74
N PRO A 172 11.22 -2.40 0.93
CA PRO A 172 10.54 -1.46 1.80
C PRO A 172 10.93 -1.67 3.26
N GLU A 173 10.85 -0.59 4.05
CA GLU A 173 11.02 -0.62 5.50
C GLU A 173 9.68 -0.86 6.23
N PHE A 174 8.56 -0.65 5.54
CA PHE A 174 7.19 -0.83 6.03
C PHE A 174 6.31 -1.47 4.96
N VAL A 175 5.57 -2.52 5.32
CA VAL A 175 4.58 -3.20 4.46
C VAL A 175 3.26 -3.32 5.19
#